data_5112abb9b10816777a612ee6cb3a5707
#
_entry.id   5112abb9b10816777a612ee6cb3a5707
#
_cell.length_a   1.000
_cell.length_b   1.000
_cell.length_c   1.000
_cell.angle_alpha   90.00
_cell.angle_beta   90.00
_cell.angle_gamma   90.00
#
_symmetry.space_group_name_H-M   'P 1'
#
loop_
_entity.id
_entity.type
_entity.pdbx_description
1 polymer ?
#
loop_
_entity_poly.entity_id
_entity_poly.type
_entity_poly.pdbx_seq_one_letter_code
_entity_poly.pdbx_strand_id
1 'polypeptide(L)'
;MIFWCSLCVLCTILCIVFIKLSMKVEYDNFWPVLCAVICGASAFLILVGVSSERLEYNKFERSLEIQRNVIEQIYDERNILDYNFYIADIVDANAQLADYQASKEYYGIFTIVPDRVMDIKPIGVK
;
A
#
# COMPACT_ATOMS: atom_id res chain seq x y z
N MET A 1 0.38 6.62 -6.44
CA MET A 1 1.22 7.40 -5.50
C MET A 1 1.10 8.91 -5.68
N ILE A 2 1.24 9.42 -6.91
CA ILE A 2 1.14 10.86 -7.23
C ILE A 2 -0.19 11.44 -6.75
N PHE A 3 -1.30 10.72 -6.95
CA PHE A 3 -2.64 11.14 -6.52
C PHE A 3 -2.73 11.38 -5.00
N TRP A 4 -2.25 10.44 -4.19
CA TRP A 4 -2.28 10.54 -2.73
C TRP A 4 -1.39 11.67 -2.19
N CYS A 5 -0.21 11.84 -2.79
CA CYS A 5 0.65 12.98 -2.47
C CYS A 5 0.00 14.32 -2.83
N SER A 6 -0.66 14.40 -3.99
CA SER A 6 -1.39 15.59 -4.43
C SER A 6 -2.55 15.92 -3.48
N LEU A 7 -3.29 14.91 -3.04
CA LEU A 7 -4.39 15.07 -2.09
C LEU A 7 -3.89 15.59 -0.73
N CYS A 8 -2.78 15.06 -0.22
CA CYS A 8 -2.16 15.53 1.02
C CYS A 8 -1.70 17.00 0.91
N VAL A 9 -1.07 17.37 -0.21
CA VAL A 9 -0.67 18.76 -0.46
C VAL A 9 -1.88 19.69 -0.52
N LEU A 10 -2.95 19.27 -1.18
CA LEU A 10 -4.19 20.05 -1.25
C LEU A 10 -4.81 20.26 0.14
N CYS A 11 -4.88 19.20 0.96
CA CYS A 11 -5.37 19.27 2.34
C CYS A 11 -4.52 20.22 3.20
N THR A 12 -3.19 20.17 3.08
CA THR A 12 -2.30 21.06 3.83
C THR A 12 -2.46 22.51 3.42
N ILE A 13 -2.60 22.80 2.11
CA ILE A 13 -2.86 24.16 1.61
C ILE A 13 -4.19 24.67 2.16
N LEU A 14 -5.25 23.87 2.12
CA LEU A 14 -6.56 24.22 2.68
C LEU A 14 -6.47 24.52 4.18
N CYS A 15 -5.74 23.72 4.96
CA CYS A 15 -5.50 23.97 6.39
C CYS A 15 -4.84 25.34 6.61
N ILE A 16 -3.80 25.67 5.84
CA ILE A 16 -3.08 26.94 5.97
C ILE A 16 -3.99 28.12 5.63
N VAL A 17 -4.80 28.00 4.58
CA VAL A 17 -5.76 29.04 4.17
C VAL A 17 -6.82 29.23 5.27
N PHE A 18 -7.38 28.16 5.84
CA PHE A 18 -8.35 28.24 6.92
C PHE A 18 -7.77 28.86 8.18
N ILE A 19 -6.53 28.52 8.56
CA ILE A 19 -5.84 29.13 9.71
C ILE A 19 -5.65 30.62 9.47
N LYS A 20 -5.19 31.05 8.29
CA LYS A 20 -5.01 32.48 7.97
C LYS A 20 -6.33 33.25 7.95
N LEU A 21 -7.42 32.65 7.46
CA LEU A 21 -8.75 33.27 7.50
C LEU A 21 -9.25 33.40 8.93
N SER A 22 -9.04 32.38 9.77
CA SER A 22 -9.39 32.40 11.18
C SER A 22 -8.67 33.49 11.98
N MET A 23 -7.40 33.74 11.68
CA MET A 23 -6.60 34.80 12.33
C MET A 23 -7.00 36.22 11.93
N LYS A 24 -7.71 36.40 10.82
CA LYS A 24 -8.10 37.71 10.27
C LYS A 24 -9.49 38.18 10.72
N VAL A 25 -10.31 37.29 11.27
CA VAL A 25 -11.67 37.58 11.70
C VAL A 25 -11.69 37.58 13.23
N GLU A 26 -11.92 38.76 13.83
CA GLU A 26 -11.92 39.06 15.27
C GLU A 26 -13.12 38.49 16.03
N TYR A 27 -13.89 37.56 15.44
CA TYR A 27 -15.10 36.99 16.03
C TYR A 27 -14.97 35.48 16.25
N ASP A 28 -15.60 34.98 17.30
CA ASP A 28 -15.80 33.60 17.80
C ASP A 28 -15.99 32.50 16.74
N ASN A 29 -15.04 32.38 15.80
CA ASN A 29 -15.12 31.41 14.72
C ASN A 29 -14.46 30.08 15.13
N PHE A 30 -15.19 29.34 15.97
CA PHE A 30 -14.91 27.93 16.26
C PHE A 30 -14.83 27.07 14.97
N TRP A 31 -15.64 27.39 13.96
CA TRP A 31 -15.75 26.64 12.70
C TRP A 31 -14.47 26.55 11.87
N PRO A 32 -13.72 27.61 11.60
CA PRO A 32 -12.47 27.50 10.83
C PRO A 32 -11.41 26.68 11.54
N VAL A 33 -11.32 26.79 12.87
CA VAL A 33 -10.38 26.00 13.66
C VAL A 33 -10.77 24.52 13.63
N LEU A 34 -12.05 24.21 13.78
CA LEU A 34 -12.56 22.85 13.68
C LEU A 34 -12.29 22.23 12.31
N CYS A 35 -12.54 22.97 11.21
CA CYS A 35 -12.24 22.53 9.86
C CYS A 35 -10.74 22.27 9.65
N ALA A 36 -9.87 23.14 10.17
CA ALA A 36 -8.42 22.95 10.09
C ALA A 36 -7.96 21.69 10.82
N VAL A 37 -8.51 21.41 12.00
CA VAL A 37 -8.21 20.19 12.77
C VAL A 37 -8.68 18.93 12.03
N ILE A 38 -9.90 18.94 11.49
CA ILE A 38 -10.44 17.80 10.73
C ILE A 38 -9.60 17.54 9.46
N CYS A 39 -9.24 18.58 8.72
CA CYS A 39 -8.39 18.45 7.54
C CYS A 39 -6.99 17.94 7.89
N GLY A 40 -6.40 18.43 8.97
CA GLY A 40 -5.09 17.97 9.45
C GLY A 40 -5.12 16.50 9.89
N ALA A 41 -6.14 16.10 10.64
CA ALA A 41 -6.32 14.72 11.06
C ALA A 41 -6.55 13.77 9.87
N SER A 42 -7.37 14.17 8.89
CA SER A 42 -7.60 13.36 7.68
C SER A 42 -6.34 13.21 6.83
N ALA A 43 -5.54 14.27 6.66
CA ALA A 43 -4.26 14.19 5.95
C ALA A 43 -3.28 13.23 6.65
N PHE A 44 -3.22 13.27 7.98
CA PHE A 44 -2.39 12.37 8.77
C PHE A 44 -2.83 10.90 8.63
N LEU A 45 -4.14 10.63 8.70
CA LEU A 45 -4.69 9.27 8.52
C LEU A 45 -4.39 8.71 7.12
N ILE A 46 -4.49 9.54 6.08
CA ILE A 46 -4.14 9.16 4.72
C ILE A 46 -2.65 8.79 4.63
N LEU A 47 -1.76 9.61 5.21
CA LEU A 47 -0.32 9.33 5.19
C LEU A 47 0.03 8.02 5.91
N VAL A 48 -0.56 7.78 7.07
CA VAL A 48 -0.36 6.54 7.83
C VAL A 48 -0.89 5.33 7.06
N GLY A 49 -2.10 5.42 6.49
CA GLY A 49 -2.71 4.35 5.69
C GLY A 49 -1.84 3.99 4.48
N VAL A 50 -1.43 5.01 3.70
CA VAL A 50 -0.55 4.83 2.53
C VAL A 50 0.78 4.17 2.92
N SER A 51 1.38 4.60 4.04
CA SER A 51 2.65 4.05 4.50
C SER A 51 2.53 2.60 4.96
N SER A 52 1.44 2.27 5.65
CA SER A 52 1.16 0.91 6.14
C SER A 52 0.97 -0.07 4.98
N GLU A 53 0.09 0.22 4.04
CA GLU A 53 -0.17 -0.65 2.88
C GLU A 53 1.09 -0.84 2.02
N ARG A 54 1.90 0.20 1.87
CA ARG A 54 3.16 0.08 1.14
C ARG A 54 4.17 -0.80 1.86
N LEU A 55 4.20 -0.74 3.19
CA LEU A 55 5.06 -1.61 3.99
C LEU A 55 4.63 -3.07 3.87
N GLU A 56 3.33 -3.34 3.91
CA GLU A 56 2.77 -4.69 3.73
C GLU A 56 3.09 -5.26 2.35
N TYR A 57 2.91 -4.46 1.29
CA TYR A 57 3.29 -4.87 -0.06
C TYR A 57 4.80 -5.19 -0.17
N ASN A 58 5.68 -4.36 0.40
CA ASN A 58 7.12 -4.61 0.37
C ASN A 58 7.52 -5.87 1.15
N LYS A 59 6.83 -6.17 2.26
CA LYS A 59 7.02 -7.43 3.01
C LYS A 59 6.58 -8.63 2.17
N PHE A 60 5.42 -8.52 1.53
CA PHE A 60 4.91 -9.55 0.63
C PHE A 60 5.89 -9.82 -0.52
N GLU A 61 6.37 -8.79 -1.21
CA GLU A 61 7.32 -8.93 -2.33
C GLU A 61 8.60 -9.66 -1.90
N ARG A 62 9.14 -9.30 -0.72
CA ARG A 62 10.30 -10.00 -0.16
C ARG A 62 10.01 -11.46 0.20
N SER A 63 8.85 -11.74 0.80
CA SER A 63 8.46 -13.10 1.14
C SER A 63 8.33 -13.98 -0.11
N LEU A 64 7.76 -13.43 -1.17
CA LEU A 64 7.59 -14.10 -2.46
C LEU A 64 8.94 -14.42 -3.13
N GLU A 65 9.91 -13.50 -3.03
CA GLU A 65 11.27 -13.71 -3.52
C GLU A 65 12.00 -14.81 -2.73
N ILE A 66 11.88 -14.80 -1.40
CA ILE A 66 12.44 -15.85 -0.54
C ILE A 66 11.85 -17.22 -0.86
N GLN A 67 10.52 -17.30 -0.98
CA GLN A 67 9.84 -18.56 -1.33
C GLN A 67 10.28 -19.07 -2.69
N ARG A 68 10.45 -18.20 -3.68
CA ARG A 68 10.96 -18.58 -5.01
C ARG A 68 12.36 -19.19 -4.92
N ASN A 69 13.26 -18.56 -4.19
CA ASN A 69 14.63 -19.05 -4.00
C ASN A 69 14.67 -20.40 -3.26
N VAL A 70 13.81 -20.57 -2.23
CA VAL A 70 13.70 -21.84 -1.49
C VAL A 70 13.21 -22.96 -2.40
N ILE A 71 12.23 -22.69 -3.25
CA ILE A 71 11.69 -23.68 -4.18
C ILE A 71 12.74 -24.08 -5.22
N GLU A 72 13.49 -23.12 -5.76
CA GLU A 72 14.59 -23.42 -6.69
C GLU A 72 15.63 -24.33 -6.05
N GLN A 73 15.99 -24.08 -4.78
CA GLN A 73 16.93 -24.94 -4.04
C GLN A 73 16.37 -26.35 -3.79
N ILE A 74 15.10 -26.48 -3.39
CA ILE A 74 14.46 -27.77 -3.17
C ILE A 74 14.38 -28.60 -4.46
N TYR A 75 14.15 -27.95 -5.60
CA TYR A 75 14.16 -28.61 -6.90
C TYR A 75 15.53 -29.18 -7.26
N ASP A 76 16.59 -28.42 -6.99
CA ASP A 76 17.97 -28.87 -7.26
C ASP A 76 18.36 -30.06 -6.39
N GLU A 77 17.89 -30.10 -5.14
CA GLU A 77 18.19 -31.18 -4.18
C GLU A 77 17.31 -32.41 -4.33
N ARG A 78 16.31 -32.41 -5.24
CA ARG A 78 15.33 -33.51 -5.47
C ARG A 78 14.60 -33.99 -4.22
N ASN A 79 14.37 -33.13 -3.24
CA ASN A 79 13.73 -33.49 -1.98
C ASN A 79 12.21 -33.33 -2.07
N ILE A 80 11.52 -34.36 -2.56
CA ILE A 80 10.06 -34.37 -2.83
C ILE A 80 9.24 -34.19 -1.54
N LEU A 81 9.76 -34.61 -0.38
CA LEU A 81 9.04 -34.51 0.89
C LEU A 81 8.96 -33.05 1.39
N ASP A 82 10.04 -32.31 1.24
CA ASP A 82 10.05 -30.89 1.61
C ASP A 82 9.19 -30.05 0.67
N TYR A 83 9.12 -30.42 -0.60
CA TYR A 83 8.30 -29.72 -1.59
C TYR A 83 6.81 -29.71 -1.23
N ASN A 84 6.24 -30.85 -0.81
CA ASN A 84 4.83 -30.93 -0.43
C ASN A 84 4.49 -30.04 0.79
N PHE A 85 5.45 -29.80 1.68
CA PHE A 85 5.25 -28.90 2.81
C PHE A 85 5.08 -27.44 2.38
N TYR A 86 5.79 -27.02 1.34
CA TYR A 86 5.77 -25.64 0.84
C TYR A 86 4.65 -25.35 -0.16
N ILE A 87 3.93 -26.37 -0.67
CA ILE A 87 2.84 -26.15 -1.65
C ILE A 87 1.76 -25.21 -1.12
N ALA A 88 1.34 -25.37 0.13
CA ALA A 88 0.31 -24.52 0.73
C ALA A 88 0.74 -23.07 0.77
N ASP A 89 1.98 -22.80 1.17
CA ASP A 89 2.54 -21.45 1.25
C ASP A 89 2.67 -20.80 -0.15
N ILE A 90 2.99 -21.62 -1.18
CA ILE A 90 3.05 -21.18 -2.58
C ILE A 90 1.66 -20.79 -3.09
N VAL A 91 0.65 -21.61 -2.81
CA VAL A 91 -0.72 -21.33 -3.21
C VAL A 91 -1.21 -20.04 -2.58
N ASP A 92 -0.96 -19.83 -1.30
CA ASP A 92 -1.35 -18.62 -0.57
C ASP A 92 -0.59 -17.38 -1.11
N ALA A 93 0.70 -17.50 -1.39
CA ALA A 93 1.48 -16.42 -1.98
C ALA A 93 0.99 -16.06 -3.39
N ASN A 94 0.66 -17.05 -4.20
CA ASN A 94 0.11 -16.81 -5.54
C ASN A 94 -1.30 -16.19 -5.48
N ALA A 95 -2.12 -16.57 -4.51
CA ALA A 95 -3.43 -15.97 -4.29
C ALA A 95 -3.29 -14.50 -3.88
N GLN A 96 -2.41 -14.17 -2.94
CA GLN A 96 -2.12 -12.79 -2.56
C GLN A 96 -1.57 -11.97 -3.74
N LEU A 97 -0.70 -12.55 -4.57
CA LEU A 97 -0.20 -11.88 -5.77
C LEU A 97 -1.36 -11.54 -6.73
N ALA A 98 -2.27 -12.49 -6.96
CA ALA A 98 -3.44 -12.28 -7.80
C ALA A 98 -4.34 -11.16 -7.25
N ASP A 99 -4.53 -11.08 -5.93
CA ASP A 99 -5.30 -10.02 -5.28
C ASP A 99 -4.65 -8.65 -5.47
N TYR A 100 -3.33 -8.54 -5.34
CA TYR A 100 -2.61 -7.29 -5.60
C TYR A 100 -2.69 -6.88 -7.08
N GLN A 101 -2.57 -7.83 -8.01
CA GLN A 101 -2.71 -7.58 -9.44
C GLN A 101 -4.13 -7.14 -9.80
N ALA A 102 -5.16 -7.82 -9.28
CA ALA A 102 -6.56 -7.44 -9.47
C ALA A 102 -6.86 -6.05 -8.88
N SER A 103 -6.36 -5.75 -7.69
CA SER A 103 -6.48 -4.42 -7.08
C SER A 103 -5.83 -3.34 -7.96
N LYS A 104 -4.67 -3.64 -8.55
CA LYS A 104 -3.99 -2.72 -9.45
C LYS A 104 -4.75 -2.50 -10.75
N GLU A 105 -5.29 -3.56 -11.33
CA GLU A 105 -6.10 -3.51 -12.54
C GLU A 105 -7.39 -2.69 -12.33
N TYR A 106 -8.09 -2.93 -11.21
CA TYR A 106 -9.37 -2.30 -10.92
C TYR A 106 -9.25 -0.83 -10.50
N TYR A 107 -8.34 -0.54 -9.56
CA TYR A 107 -8.19 0.80 -8.99
C TYR A 107 -7.14 1.67 -9.70
N GLY A 108 -6.27 1.11 -10.52
CA GLY A 108 -5.27 1.82 -11.32
C GLY A 108 -4.41 2.78 -10.50
N ILE A 109 -4.55 4.09 -10.77
CA ILE A 109 -3.79 5.16 -10.11
C ILE A 109 -4.20 5.41 -8.65
N PHE A 110 -5.38 4.94 -8.22
CA PHE A 110 -5.88 5.12 -6.86
C PHE A 110 -5.31 4.09 -5.87
N THR A 111 -4.76 2.98 -6.37
CA THR A 111 -4.08 2.00 -5.51
C THR A 111 -2.65 2.44 -5.17
N ILE A 112 -2.19 2.01 -4.01
CA ILE A 112 -0.83 2.23 -3.52
C ILE A 112 0.13 1.18 -4.10
N VAL A 113 -0.41 0.09 -4.61
CA VAL A 113 0.35 -1.02 -5.20
C VAL A 113 1.15 -0.52 -6.40
N PRO A 114 2.47 -0.75 -6.45
CA PRO A 114 3.32 -0.33 -7.55
C PRO A 114 2.97 -1.01 -8.87
N ASP A 115 3.22 -0.35 -9.99
CA ASP A 115 2.95 -0.91 -11.33
C ASP A 115 3.72 -2.21 -11.61
N ARG A 116 4.90 -2.36 -11.02
CA ARG A 116 5.75 -3.55 -11.14
C ARG A 116 5.08 -4.85 -10.67
N VAL A 117 4.00 -4.79 -9.87
CA VAL A 117 3.25 -6.00 -9.47
C VAL A 117 2.69 -6.76 -10.67
N MET A 118 2.35 -6.04 -11.74
CA MET A 118 1.83 -6.65 -12.97
C MET A 118 2.87 -7.49 -13.72
N ASP A 119 4.16 -7.21 -13.50
CA ASP A 119 5.28 -7.93 -14.12
C ASP A 119 5.70 -9.17 -13.31
N ILE A 120 5.22 -9.31 -12.07
CA ILE A 120 5.55 -10.43 -11.21
C ILE A 120 4.77 -11.66 -11.67
N LYS A 121 5.51 -12.71 -11.99
CA LYS A 121 4.91 -14.00 -12.35
C LYS A 121 4.63 -14.82 -11.10
N PRO A 122 3.55 -15.61 -11.07
CA PRO A 122 3.30 -16.54 -9.98
C PRO A 122 4.43 -17.57 -9.88
N ILE A 123 4.61 -18.12 -8.69
CA ILE A 123 5.56 -19.20 -8.46
C ILE A 123 5.00 -20.44 -9.14
N GLY A 124 5.72 -20.95 -10.15
CA GLY A 124 5.29 -22.14 -10.89
C GLY A 124 5.52 -23.41 -10.08
N VAL A 125 4.47 -24.22 -9.94
CA VAL A 125 4.56 -25.60 -9.50
C VAL A 125 4.78 -26.44 -10.76
N LYS A 126 6.00 -26.97 -10.93
CA LYS A 126 6.33 -27.83 -12.07
C LYS A 126 5.99 -29.28 -11.76
#